data_58b0dd677a5eb08d848738db3644a33b
#
_entry.id   58b0dd677a5eb08d848738db3644a33b
#
_cell.length_a   1.000
_cell.length_b   1.000
_cell.length_c   1.000
_cell.angle_alpha   90.00
_cell.angle_beta   90.00
_cell.angle_gamma   90.00
#
_symmetry.space_group_name_H-M   'P 1'
#
loop_
_entity.id
_entity.type
_entity.pdbx_description
1 polymer ?
#
loop_
_entity_poly.entity_id
_entity_poly.type
_entity_poly.pdbx_seq_one_letter_code
_entity_poly.pdbx_strand_id
1 'polypeptide(L)'
;MNFFSNKRRQMLKAMSGIALLSANPKNIFANINSPSAVVIGAGIAGLSVAYDLIKEGFQVSIFEKESFTGGRMVELQMGPLYQFTHAQAIDQSAKEMMSLAHELGILEELLPLRENDPPKHLLDSNPLDNGKGLYFLPSIEDMAFNPQGVRIPGMTSETINNLTLLQPEIEKMRSVDSCQIHTGSEYDNESIGDYFERILGKQVIDDFIPYCIQPYCEWWGWPVYETSIMALMPSLQNSSRIEWPRGGIGALTRKLGSILPVQNNTTVRYVTPPDSKGRHTIHYLDPNLERKTITPDIVVVATEAKYLDKVVQELTPKQDRLAKNSFHSKEAVVCYILDDKYAPKKMESMSYTVNHPDPIKAKTTVCMATPRVDHLKFPPHVRFALSRSETPKWQNSGDTVEDYCFPLAKHSFPFMKREHVIDIVNYTCDDLIYIPVGYVKQMKEVLLEQSKKKRGLYFAGEYLAGAHTGAACSSGRELARTITKHWI
;
A
#
# COMPACT_ATOMS: atom_id res chain seq x y z
N MET A 1 19.73 -22.60 -33.80
CA MET A 1 19.23 -23.75 -32.98
C MET A 1 19.50 -23.64 -31.47
N ASN A 2 19.60 -22.46 -30.88
CA ASN A 2 19.98 -22.31 -29.45
C ASN A 2 18.97 -21.55 -28.58
N PHE A 3 17.83 -21.15 -29.13
CA PHE A 3 16.80 -20.41 -28.33
C PHE A 3 15.92 -21.32 -27.47
N PHE A 4 15.76 -22.60 -27.83
CA PHE A 4 14.92 -23.55 -27.04
C PHE A 4 15.64 -24.15 -25.82
N SER A 5 16.96 -24.15 -25.79
CA SER A 5 17.76 -24.75 -24.71
C SER A 5 17.71 -23.89 -23.40
N ASN A 6 17.72 -22.57 -23.55
CA ASN A 6 17.72 -21.65 -22.41
C ASN A 6 16.34 -21.59 -21.70
N LYS A 7 15.24 -21.58 -22.45
CA LYS A 7 13.88 -21.65 -21.86
C LYS A 7 13.64 -22.97 -21.11
N ARG A 8 14.12 -24.08 -21.66
CA ARG A 8 13.99 -25.39 -21.00
C ARG A 8 14.84 -25.51 -19.73
N ARG A 9 16.04 -24.89 -19.71
CA ARG A 9 16.89 -24.78 -18.51
C ARG A 9 16.29 -23.87 -17.44
N GLN A 10 15.70 -22.75 -17.82
CA GLN A 10 14.98 -21.86 -16.91
C GLN A 10 13.70 -22.52 -16.35
N MET A 11 12.96 -23.24 -17.19
CA MET A 11 11.77 -23.99 -16.76
C MET A 11 12.11 -25.16 -15.84
N LEU A 12 13.21 -25.86 -16.06
CA LEU A 12 13.71 -26.91 -15.17
C LEU A 12 14.25 -26.34 -13.85
N LYS A 13 14.90 -25.17 -13.85
CA LYS A 13 15.32 -24.46 -12.64
C LYS A 13 14.09 -23.98 -11.84
N ALA A 14 13.05 -23.45 -12.49
CA ALA A 14 11.81 -23.04 -11.84
C ALA A 14 11.05 -24.25 -11.25
N MET A 15 10.95 -25.35 -11.99
CA MET A 15 10.29 -26.58 -11.49
C MET A 15 11.08 -27.26 -10.36
N SER A 16 12.42 -27.23 -10.39
CA SER A 16 13.23 -27.74 -9.28
C SER A 16 13.18 -26.83 -8.05
N GLY A 17 13.07 -25.52 -8.22
CA GLY A 17 12.85 -24.57 -7.11
C GLY A 17 11.50 -24.79 -6.41
N ILE A 18 10.43 -24.96 -7.18
CA ILE A 18 9.08 -25.21 -6.62
C ILE A 18 8.98 -26.60 -5.98
N ALA A 19 9.60 -27.63 -6.57
CA ALA A 19 9.65 -28.97 -5.98
C ALA A 19 10.48 -29.02 -4.69
N LEU A 20 11.54 -28.22 -4.58
CA LEU A 20 12.34 -28.09 -3.35
C LEU A 20 11.59 -27.31 -2.25
N LEU A 21 10.79 -26.31 -2.59
CA LEU A 21 9.96 -25.58 -1.63
C LEU A 21 8.78 -26.38 -1.08
N SER A 22 8.29 -27.38 -1.84
CA SER A 22 7.21 -28.30 -1.39
C SER A 22 7.72 -29.50 -0.59
N ALA A 23 9.02 -29.81 -0.64
CA ALA A 23 9.64 -30.96 0.02
C ALA A 23 10.43 -30.55 1.26
N ASN A 24 9.75 -30.26 2.37
CA ASN A 24 10.31 -30.11 3.71
C ASN A 24 11.28 -28.92 3.92
N PRO A 25 10.86 -27.81 4.55
CA PRO A 25 11.64 -26.57 4.66
C PRO A 25 12.97 -26.73 5.45
N LYS A 26 13.22 -27.88 6.07
CA LYS A 26 14.43 -28.12 6.85
C LYS A 26 15.64 -28.58 6.03
N ASN A 27 15.51 -28.90 4.74
CA ASN A 27 16.59 -29.51 3.94
C ASN A 27 17.04 -28.73 2.71
N ILE A 28 16.69 -27.46 2.57
CA ILE A 28 17.12 -26.61 1.44
C ILE A 28 18.59 -26.13 1.56
N PHE A 29 19.30 -26.51 2.61
CA PHE A 29 20.62 -26.00 2.96
C PHE A 29 21.73 -27.02 2.71
N ALA A 30 22.23 -27.09 1.49
CA ALA A 30 23.32 -27.99 1.21
C ALA A 30 24.42 -27.43 0.28
N ASN A 31 24.53 -26.13 0.12
CA ASN A 31 25.74 -25.60 -0.55
C ASN A 31 26.44 -24.60 0.40
N ILE A 32 27.50 -25.06 1.05
CA ILE A 32 28.30 -24.28 2.03
C ILE A 32 28.86 -22.97 1.43
N ASN A 33 28.85 -22.84 0.11
CA ASN A 33 29.38 -21.70 -0.63
C ASN A 33 28.27 -20.72 -1.09
N SER A 34 27.00 -20.96 -0.79
CA SER A 34 25.93 -20.02 -1.17
C SER A 34 25.97 -18.78 -0.27
N PRO A 35 25.83 -17.57 -0.86
CA PRO A 35 25.80 -16.35 -0.06
C PRO A 35 24.62 -16.33 0.91
N SER A 36 24.89 -15.82 2.10
CA SER A 36 23.88 -15.72 3.17
C SER A 36 23.21 -14.37 3.16
N ALA A 37 21.88 -14.35 3.34
CA ALA A 37 21.10 -13.13 3.45
C ALA A 37 20.15 -13.19 4.66
N VAL A 38 20.02 -12.07 5.36
CA VAL A 38 18.98 -11.88 6.38
C VAL A 38 18.07 -10.75 5.95
N VAL A 39 16.77 -11.03 5.89
CA VAL A 39 15.71 -10.05 5.61
C VAL A 39 15.04 -9.68 6.92
N ILE A 40 14.96 -8.40 7.23
CA ILE A 40 14.33 -7.84 8.43
C ILE A 40 12.97 -7.29 8.06
N GLY A 41 11.91 -7.98 8.51
CA GLY A 41 10.51 -7.69 8.20
C GLY A 41 9.92 -8.68 7.18
N ALA A 42 8.81 -9.32 7.57
CA ALA A 42 8.05 -10.26 6.75
C ALA A 42 6.77 -9.64 6.13
N GLY A 43 6.83 -8.36 5.77
CA GLY A 43 5.85 -7.72 4.90
C GLY A 43 6.06 -8.14 3.44
N ILE A 44 5.17 -7.71 2.53
CA ILE A 44 5.22 -8.11 1.11
C ILE A 44 6.57 -7.79 0.45
N ALA A 45 7.21 -6.65 0.79
CA ALA A 45 8.53 -6.31 0.26
C ALA A 45 9.59 -7.33 0.67
N GLY A 46 9.71 -7.63 1.97
CA GLY A 46 10.69 -8.58 2.50
C GLY A 46 10.45 -10.01 2.02
N LEU A 47 9.19 -10.45 1.98
CA LEU A 47 8.83 -11.77 1.46
C LEU A 47 9.17 -11.90 -0.03
N SER A 48 8.96 -10.86 -0.83
CA SER A 48 9.29 -10.86 -2.26
C SER A 48 10.80 -10.92 -2.51
N VAL A 49 11.60 -10.15 -1.74
CA VAL A 49 13.07 -10.25 -1.77
C VAL A 49 13.52 -11.67 -1.45
N ALA A 50 13.03 -12.21 -0.34
CA ALA A 50 13.44 -13.53 0.15
C ALA A 50 13.10 -14.64 -0.84
N TYR A 51 11.89 -14.59 -1.42
CA TYR A 51 11.44 -15.56 -2.42
C TYR A 51 12.36 -15.58 -3.65
N ASP A 52 12.64 -14.43 -4.23
CA ASP A 52 13.49 -14.34 -5.43
C ASP A 52 14.97 -14.70 -5.10
N LEU A 53 15.52 -14.27 -3.96
CA LEU A 53 16.87 -14.66 -3.55
C LEU A 53 17.02 -16.17 -3.33
N ILE A 54 16.02 -16.83 -2.71
CA ILE A 54 16.03 -18.29 -2.54
C ILE A 54 16.01 -18.99 -3.91
N LYS A 55 15.21 -18.50 -4.86
CA LYS A 55 15.19 -19.05 -6.25
C LYS A 55 16.54 -18.95 -6.94
N GLU A 56 17.32 -17.92 -6.60
CA GLU A 56 18.67 -17.70 -7.13
C GLU A 56 19.77 -18.41 -6.30
N GLY A 57 19.38 -19.20 -5.30
CA GLY A 57 20.28 -20.08 -4.55
C GLY A 57 20.92 -19.45 -3.32
N PHE A 58 20.44 -18.32 -2.83
CA PHE A 58 20.89 -17.72 -1.57
C PHE A 58 20.36 -18.48 -0.35
N GLN A 59 21.13 -18.49 0.71
CA GLN A 59 20.69 -18.95 2.04
C GLN A 59 20.02 -17.77 2.75
N VAL A 60 18.69 -17.78 2.83
CA VAL A 60 17.91 -16.66 3.38
C VAL A 60 17.29 -17.03 4.72
N SER A 61 17.32 -16.10 5.67
CA SER A 61 16.48 -16.10 6.88
C SER A 61 15.67 -14.82 6.93
N ILE A 62 14.42 -14.89 7.39
CA ILE A 62 13.54 -13.72 7.52
C ILE A 62 13.21 -13.55 9.02
N PHE A 63 13.49 -12.37 9.57
CA PHE A 63 13.18 -12.02 10.95
C PHE A 63 11.95 -11.12 11.01
N GLU A 64 10.93 -11.57 11.73
CA GLU A 64 9.66 -10.84 11.91
C GLU A 64 9.37 -10.66 13.41
N LYS A 65 9.13 -9.43 13.82
CA LYS A 65 8.84 -9.09 15.22
C LYS A 65 7.47 -9.58 15.70
N GLU A 66 6.51 -9.61 14.80
CA GLU A 66 5.13 -10.02 15.10
C GLU A 66 5.02 -11.56 15.13
N SER A 67 3.94 -12.04 15.75
CA SER A 67 3.60 -13.46 15.75
C SER A 67 3.02 -13.97 14.42
N PHE A 68 2.78 -13.05 13.47
CA PHE A 68 2.21 -13.33 12.16
C PHE A 68 3.07 -12.73 11.04
N THR A 69 2.86 -13.21 9.83
CA THR A 69 3.54 -12.79 8.61
C THR A 69 2.59 -11.98 7.73
N GLY A 70 3.10 -10.95 7.04
CA GLY A 70 2.33 -10.18 6.07
C GLY A 70 2.39 -8.67 6.28
N GLY A 71 2.82 -8.22 7.48
CA GLY A 71 2.88 -6.80 7.80
C GLY A 71 1.50 -6.15 7.68
N ARG A 72 1.38 -5.11 6.84
CA ARG A 72 0.11 -4.41 6.59
C ARG A 72 -0.80 -5.10 5.56
N MET A 73 -0.30 -6.12 4.87
CA MET A 73 -1.05 -6.91 3.89
C MET A 73 -1.48 -8.24 4.51
N VAL A 74 -2.37 -8.18 5.50
CA VAL A 74 -2.83 -9.31 6.29
C VAL A 74 -4.22 -9.04 6.85
N GLU A 75 -5.03 -10.09 7.00
CA GLU A 75 -6.26 -10.05 7.78
C GLU A 75 -5.93 -10.41 9.23
N LEU A 76 -6.19 -9.50 10.15
CA LEU A 76 -6.03 -9.71 11.59
C LEU A 76 -7.39 -9.89 12.26
N GLN A 77 -7.49 -10.84 13.17
CA GLN A 77 -8.67 -10.95 14.02
C GLN A 77 -8.63 -9.84 15.06
N MET A 78 -9.64 -8.97 15.01
CA MET A 78 -9.86 -7.91 15.97
C MET A 78 -11.21 -8.14 16.62
N GLY A 79 -11.21 -8.48 17.92
CA GLY A 79 -12.42 -8.92 18.60
C GLY A 79 -12.83 -10.37 18.23
N PRO A 80 -13.95 -10.86 18.75
CA PRO A 80 -14.35 -12.27 18.65
C PRO A 80 -14.85 -12.69 17.26
N LEU A 81 -15.24 -11.75 16.41
CA LEU A 81 -16.00 -12.04 15.20
C LEU A 81 -15.40 -11.47 13.90
N TYR A 82 -14.33 -10.67 13.96
CA TYR A 82 -13.90 -9.90 12.81
C TYR A 82 -12.41 -10.02 12.50
N GLN A 83 -12.09 -10.25 11.24
CA GLN A 83 -10.74 -10.15 10.69
C GLN A 83 -10.61 -8.85 9.92
N PHE A 84 -9.56 -8.11 10.21
CA PHE A 84 -9.30 -6.81 9.66
C PHE A 84 -7.94 -6.72 8.97
N THR A 85 -7.80 -5.83 7.99
CA THR A 85 -6.57 -5.56 7.26
C THR A 85 -6.28 -4.06 7.17
N HIS A 86 -5.01 -3.67 7.21
CA HIS A 86 -4.57 -2.30 6.96
C HIS A 86 -4.58 -1.98 5.46
N ALA A 87 -4.03 -2.85 4.62
CA ALA A 87 -4.15 -2.73 3.17
C ALA A 87 -5.57 -3.06 2.74
N GLN A 88 -6.11 -2.29 1.79
CA GLN A 88 -7.52 -2.40 1.41
C GLN A 88 -7.71 -2.85 -0.03
N ALA A 89 -6.74 -2.62 -0.88
CA ALA A 89 -6.84 -2.90 -2.30
C ALA A 89 -5.53 -3.46 -2.87
N ILE A 90 -5.67 -4.21 -3.94
CA ILE A 90 -4.60 -4.63 -4.83
C ILE A 90 -4.80 -3.92 -6.16
N ASP A 91 -3.72 -3.43 -6.75
CA ASP A 91 -3.75 -2.89 -8.10
C ASP A 91 -3.40 -4.02 -9.10
N GLN A 92 -4.30 -4.32 -10.02
CA GLN A 92 -4.06 -5.31 -11.08
C GLN A 92 -2.93 -4.87 -12.03
N SER A 93 -2.66 -3.57 -12.14
CA SER A 93 -1.55 -3.05 -12.92
C SER A 93 -0.18 -3.31 -12.27
N ALA A 94 -0.14 -3.75 -11.01
CA ALA A 94 1.07 -4.12 -10.28
C ALA A 94 1.68 -5.42 -10.84
N LYS A 95 2.34 -5.32 -12.01
CA LYS A 95 2.85 -6.45 -12.80
C LYS A 95 3.68 -7.43 -11.99
N GLU A 96 4.56 -6.93 -11.12
CA GLU A 96 5.42 -7.77 -10.29
C GLU A 96 4.63 -8.59 -9.27
N MET A 97 3.60 -7.99 -8.66
CA MET A 97 2.73 -8.68 -7.71
C MET A 97 1.87 -9.73 -8.40
N MET A 98 1.27 -9.41 -9.55
CA MET A 98 0.46 -10.34 -10.34
C MET A 98 1.31 -11.49 -10.90
N SER A 99 2.54 -11.20 -11.35
CA SER A 99 3.50 -12.23 -11.77
C SER A 99 3.87 -13.17 -10.63
N LEU A 100 4.12 -12.61 -9.43
CA LEU A 100 4.44 -13.41 -8.25
C LEU A 100 3.27 -14.31 -7.85
N ALA A 101 2.05 -13.80 -7.88
CA ALA A 101 0.86 -14.60 -7.61
C ALA A 101 0.68 -15.73 -8.63
N HIS A 102 0.94 -15.48 -9.91
CA HIS A 102 0.94 -16.49 -10.96
C HIS A 102 2.03 -17.56 -10.71
N GLU A 103 3.25 -17.16 -10.38
CA GLU A 103 4.36 -18.08 -10.05
C GLU A 103 4.01 -19.00 -8.86
N LEU A 104 3.24 -18.49 -7.90
CA LEU A 104 2.81 -19.22 -6.70
C LEU A 104 1.53 -20.04 -6.91
N GLY A 105 0.89 -19.94 -8.10
CA GLY A 105 -0.33 -20.66 -8.44
C GLY A 105 -1.58 -20.15 -7.70
N ILE A 106 -1.59 -18.87 -7.27
CA ILE A 106 -2.70 -18.27 -6.53
C ILE A 106 -3.27 -17.02 -7.21
N LEU A 107 -3.05 -16.86 -8.51
CA LEU A 107 -3.51 -15.68 -9.24
C LEU A 107 -5.03 -15.48 -9.10
N GLU A 108 -5.81 -16.55 -9.15
CA GLU A 108 -7.27 -16.51 -8.99
C GLU A 108 -7.72 -15.95 -7.63
N GLU A 109 -6.90 -16.11 -6.59
CA GLU A 109 -7.19 -15.56 -5.26
C GLU A 109 -7.04 -14.03 -5.21
N LEU A 110 -6.29 -13.46 -6.15
CA LEU A 110 -6.09 -12.02 -6.26
C LEU A 110 -7.13 -11.34 -7.18
N LEU A 111 -7.97 -12.09 -7.86
CA LEU A 111 -9.04 -11.54 -8.68
C LEU A 111 -10.19 -10.98 -7.82
N PRO A 112 -11.04 -10.08 -8.35
CA PRO A 112 -12.15 -9.51 -7.60
C PRO A 112 -13.08 -10.59 -7.05
N LEU A 113 -13.56 -10.40 -5.83
CA LEU A 113 -14.56 -11.30 -5.23
C LEU A 113 -15.82 -11.37 -6.08
N ARG A 114 -16.21 -10.26 -6.70
CA ARG A 114 -17.37 -10.14 -7.59
C ARG A 114 -16.99 -9.35 -8.84
N GLU A 115 -17.02 -10.00 -9.98
CA GLU A 115 -16.60 -9.41 -11.27
C GLU A 115 -17.53 -8.30 -11.75
N ASN A 116 -18.82 -8.33 -11.36
CA ASN A 116 -19.86 -7.47 -11.90
C ASN A 116 -20.38 -6.40 -10.93
N ASP A 117 -19.73 -6.20 -9.79
CA ASP A 117 -20.19 -5.23 -8.78
C ASP A 117 -18.99 -4.45 -8.19
N PRO A 118 -18.24 -3.71 -9.04
CA PRO A 118 -17.15 -2.88 -8.54
C PRO A 118 -17.73 -1.78 -7.63
N PRO A 119 -17.03 -1.39 -6.57
CA PRO A 119 -17.44 -0.28 -5.73
C PRO A 119 -17.51 1.00 -6.58
N LYS A 120 -18.57 1.76 -6.38
CA LYS A 120 -18.73 3.07 -7.03
C LYS A 120 -18.11 4.12 -6.12
N HIS A 121 -17.30 4.99 -6.69
CA HIS A 121 -16.84 6.17 -5.98
C HIS A 121 -17.94 7.24 -6.03
N LEU A 122 -18.50 7.60 -4.91
CA LEU A 122 -19.55 8.59 -4.78
C LEU A 122 -19.06 9.77 -3.95
N LEU A 123 -19.30 10.95 -4.45
CA LEU A 123 -19.05 12.19 -3.75
C LEU A 123 -20.35 12.67 -3.10
N ASP A 124 -20.37 12.74 -1.77
CA ASP A 124 -21.44 13.34 -0.99
C ASP A 124 -21.01 14.75 -0.54
N SER A 125 -21.12 15.71 -1.44
CA SER A 125 -20.64 17.03 -1.14
C SER A 125 -21.38 18.08 -1.94
N ASN A 126 -22.61 18.40 -1.62
CA ASN A 126 -23.14 19.54 -2.32
C ASN A 126 -23.77 20.59 -1.42
N PRO A 127 -23.06 21.71 -1.19
CA PRO A 127 -23.67 22.88 -0.59
C PRO A 127 -24.78 23.50 -1.49
N LEU A 128 -24.78 23.20 -2.78
CA LEU A 128 -25.68 23.83 -3.75
C LEU A 128 -26.93 22.98 -4.06
N ASP A 129 -26.93 21.70 -3.75
CA ASP A 129 -28.02 20.76 -4.10
C ASP A 129 -28.94 20.40 -2.93
N ASN A 130 -29.00 21.22 -1.89
CA ASN A 130 -29.89 21.01 -0.75
C ASN A 130 -29.85 19.57 -0.16
N GLY A 131 -28.74 18.89 -0.29
CA GLY A 131 -28.52 17.55 0.26
C GLY A 131 -29.18 16.41 -0.54
N LYS A 132 -29.41 16.56 -1.83
CA LYS A 132 -30.15 15.58 -2.64
C LYS A 132 -29.32 14.49 -3.31
N GLY A 133 -27.99 14.47 -3.23
CA GLY A 133 -27.34 13.45 -4.01
C GLY A 133 -25.93 13.07 -3.65
N LEU A 134 -25.69 11.78 -3.78
CA LEU A 134 -24.38 11.19 -3.99
C LEU A 134 -24.04 11.31 -5.49
N TYR A 135 -22.93 11.94 -5.82
CA TYR A 135 -22.47 12.11 -7.18
C TYR A 135 -21.42 11.07 -7.53
N PHE A 136 -21.52 10.47 -8.70
CA PHE A 136 -20.45 9.61 -9.22
C PHE A 136 -19.22 10.47 -9.52
N LEU A 137 -18.08 10.13 -8.91
CA LEU A 137 -16.82 10.77 -9.19
C LEU A 137 -16.11 10.01 -10.32
N PRO A 138 -16.04 10.58 -11.54
CA PRO A 138 -15.31 9.97 -12.65
C PRO A 138 -13.80 9.96 -12.34
N SER A 139 -13.06 9.09 -13.02
CA SER A 139 -11.59 9.15 -12.95
C SER A 139 -11.07 10.47 -13.55
N ILE A 140 -9.89 10.90 -13.14
CA ILE A 140 -9.27 12.11 -13.71
C ILE A 140 -9.03 11.93 -15.22
N GLU A 141 -8.72 10.72 -15.66
CA GLU A 141 -8.57 10.40 -17.07
C GLU A 141 -9.91 10.57 -17.82
N ASP A 142 -11.01 10.01 -17.30
CA ASP A 142 -12.32 10.20 -17.89
C ASP A 142 -12.72 11.69 -17.97
N MET A 143 -12.44 12.45 -16.89
CA MET A 143 -12.70 13.88 -16.87
C MET A 143 -11.89 14.64 -17.94
N ALA A 144 -10.63 14.29 -18.12
CA ALA A 144 -9.74 14.92 -19.11
C ALA A 144 -10.15 14.61 -20.55
N PHE A 145 -10.55 13.37 -20.84
CA PHE A 145 -10.90 12.93 -22.21
C PHE A 145 -12.38 13.10 -22.57
N ASN A 146 -13.26 13.25 -21.56
CA ASN A 146 -14.69 13.52 -21.77
C ASN A 146 -15.21 14.62 -20.82
N PRO A 147 -14.67 15.85 -20.87
CA PRO A 147 -15.02 16.92 -19.94
C PRO A 147 -16.49 17.31 -19.99
N GLN A 148 -17.14 17.21 -21.16
CA GLN A 148 -18.55 17.53 -21.32
C GLN A 148 -19.49 16.52 -20.62
N GLY A 149 -18.97 15.35 -20.25
CA GLY A 149 -19.67 14.34 -19.45
C GLY A 149 -19.62 14.59 -17.94
N VAL A 150 -18.75 15.48 -17.48
CA VAL A 150 -18.56 15.77 -16.05
C VAL A 150 -19.79 16.45 -15.45
N ARG A 151 -20.30 15.91 -14.36
CA ARG A 151 -21.50 16.40 -13.65
C ARG A 151 -21.21 16.50 -12.15
N ILE A 152 -20.23 17.32 -11.79
CA ILE A 152 -19.86 17.58 -10.40
C ILE A 152 -20.42 18.96 -10.03
N PRO A 153 -21.37 19.02 -9.10
CA PRO A 153 -21.96 20.29 -8.69
C PRO A 153 -20.90 21.24 -8.10
N GLY A 154 -21.03 22.51 -8.41
CA GLY A 154 -20.07 23.53 -7.97
C GLY A 154 -18.86 23.71 -8.89
N MET A 155 -18.63 22.78 -9.82
CA MET A 155 -17.55 22.95 -10.79
C MET A 155 -17.90 24.01 -11.84
N THR A 156 -17.00 24.96 -12.05
CA THR A 156 -17.21 26.05 -13.00
C THR A 156 -17.07 25.59 -14.45
N SER A 157 -17.72 26.29 -15.38
CA SER A 157 -17.55 26.03 -16.81
C SER A 157 -16.11 26.22 -17.28
N GLU A 158 -15.38 27.14 -16.65
CA GLU A 158 -13.96 27.36 -16.92
C GLU A 158 -13.13 26.12 -16.56
N THR A 159 -13.30 25.58 -15.36
CA THR A 159 -12.61 24.33 -14.94
C THR A 159 -12.97 23.16 -15.84
N ILE A 160 -14.26 22.97 -16.18
CA ILE A 160 -14.70 21.89 -17.09
C ILE A 160 -14.00 22.02 -18.45
N ASN A 161 -13.92 23.22 -19.01
CA ASN A 161 -13.27 23.44 -20.30
C ASN A 161 -11.75 23.18 -20.22
N ASN A 162 -11.12 23.55 -19.10
CA ASN A 162 -9.70 23.40 -18.89
C ASN A 162 -9.28 21.95 -18.61
N LEU A 163 -10.22 21.03 -18.27
CA LEU A 163 -9.88 19.61 -18.01
C LEU A 163 -9.14 18.96 -19.17
N THR A 164 -9.36 19.37 -20.41
CA THR A 164 -8.65 18.86 -21.60
C THR A 164 -7.14 19.17 -21.55
N LEU A 165 -6.71 20.18 -20.79
CA LEU A 165 -5.31 20.51 -20.62
C LEU A 165 -4.53 19.42 -19.83
N LEU A 166 -5.25 18.53 -19.14
CA LEU A 166 -4.65 17.37 -18.47
C LEU A 166 -4.23 16.27 -19.44
N GLN A 167 -4.79 16.20 -20.66
CA GLN A 167 -4.51 15.12 -21.62
C GLN A 167 -3.02 14.97 -21.92
N PRO A 168 -2.27 16.02 -22.31
CA PRO A 168 -0.84 15.89 -22.58
C PRO A 168 -0.04 15.53 -21.32
N GLU A 169 -0.48 15.95 -20.15
CA GLU A 169 0.18 15.61 -18.89
C GLU A 169 -0.04 14.14 -18.50
N ILE A 170 -1.24 13.61 -18.72
CA ILE A 170 -1.56 12.20 -18.54
C ILE A 170 -0.71 11.36 -19.50
N GLU A 171 -0.64 11.70 -20.78
CA GLU A 171 0.18 10.98 -21.77
C GLU A 171 1.68 11.00 -21.40
N LYS A 172 2.18 12.13 -20.95
CA LYS A 172 3.56 12.28 -20.47
C LYS A 172 3.87 11.35 -19.29
N MET A 173 2.93 11.19 -18.36
CA MET A 173 3.10 10.33 -17.18
C MET A 173 2.85 8.84 -17.47
N ARG A 174 2.26 8.46 -18.63
CA ARG A 174 1.99 7.05 -18.99
C ARG A 174 3.21 6.15 -19.01
N SER A 175 4.40 6.72 -19.19
CA SER A 175 5.65 5.97 -19.15
C SER A 175 6.14 5.65 -17.75
N VAL A 176 5.59 6.30 -16.73
CA VAL A 176 5.99 6.11 -15.34
C VAL A 176 5.21 4.96 -14.73
N ASP A 177 5.90 3.94 -14.27
CA ASP A 177 5.29 2.82 -13.55
C ASP A 177 4.88 3.26 -12.13
N SER A 178 3.61 3.12 -11.78
CA SER A 178 3.09 3.44 -10.43
C SER A 178 3.77 2.62 -9.33
N CYS A 179 4.32 1.47 -9.66
CA CYS A 179 5.10 0.62 -8.77
C CYS A 179 6.59 0.95 -8.72
N GLN A 180 7.05 1.94 -9.51
CA GLN A 180 8.44 2.39 -9.61
C GLN A 180 8.49 3.88 -9.94
N ILE A 181 7.83 4.70 -9.15
CA ILE A 181 7.66 6.15 -9.42
C ILE A 181 8.99 6.91 -9.51
N HIS A 182 10.09 6.34 -8.98
CA HIS A 182 11.43 6.91 -9.11
C HIS A 182 11.91 7.01 -10.56
N THR A 183 11.30 6.26 -11.49
CA THR A 183 11.58 6.35 -12.94
C THR A 183 11.14 7.68 -13.54
N GLY A 184 10.15 8.36 -12.92
CA GLY A 184 9.68 9.70 -13.29
C GLY A 184 10.19 10.80 -12.35
N SER A 185 11.34 10.61 -11.71
CA SER A 185 11.88 11.56 -10.72
C SER A 185 12.13 12.99 -11.24
N GLU A 186 12.22 13.19 -12.55
CA GLU A 186 12.31 14.50 -13.19
C GLU A 186 11.03 15.33 -13.04
N TYR A 187 9.89 14.70 -12.81
CA TYR A 187 8.59 15.34 -12.59
C TYR A 187 8.31 15.65 -11.12
N ASP A 188 9.19 15.26 -10.20
CA ASP A 188 9.05 15.47 -8.76
C ASP A 188 9.47 16.90 -8.36
N ASN A 189 8.72 17.89 -8.81
CA ASN A 189 9.05 19.31 -8.66
C ASN A 189 7.96 20.16 -8.01
N GLU A 190 6.74 19.62 -7.91
CA GLU A 190 5.58 20.35 -7.41
C GLU A 190 4.62 19.44 -6.66
N SER A 191 3.80 20.04 -5.81
CA SER A 191 2.75 19.34 -5.09
C SER A 191 1.56 19.02 -6.00
N ILE A 192 0.68 18.13 -5.51
CA ILE A 192 -0.57 17.81 -6.21
C ILE A 192 -1.40 19.09 -6.44
N GLY A 193 -1.54 19.94 -5.42
CA GLY A 193 -2.31 21.19 -5.52
C GLY A 193 -1.70 22.16 -6.52
N ASP A 194 -0.41 22.47 -6.36
CA ASP A 194 0.29 23.39 -7.25
C ASP A 194 0.24 22.92 -8.72
N TYR A 195 0.33 21.61 -8.94
CA TYR A 195 0.25 21.02 -10.28
C TYR A 195 -1.11 21.30 -10.95
N PHE A 196 -2.22 21.02 -10.25
CA PHE A 196 -3.55 21.25 -10.82
C PHE A 196 -3.84 22.76 -10.98
N GLU A 197 -3.40 23.61 -10.05
CA GLU A 197 -3.51 25.05 -10.22
C GLU A 197 -2.75 25.57 -11.45
N ARG A 198 -1.56 25.06 -11.68
CA ARG A 198 -0.74 25.44 -12.83
C ARG A 198 -1.36 25.02 -14.16
N ILE A 199 -1.94 23.83 -14.22
CA ILE A 199 -2.51 23.28 -15.48
C ILE A 199 -3.92 23.84 -15.75
N LEU A 200 -4.77 23.84 -14.73
CA LEU A 200 -6.20 24.13 -14.92
C LEU A 200 -6.58 25.57 -14.57
N GLY A 201 -5.71 26.31 -13.88
CA GLY A 201 -5.97 27.67 -13.40
C GLY A 201 -6.35 27.73 -11.91
N LYS A 202 -6.26 28.93 -11.32
CA LYS A 202 -6.45 29.11 -9.87
C LYS A 202 -7.85 28.81 -9.34
N GLN A 203 -8.87 28.89 -10.17
CA GLN A 203 -10.26 28.59 -9.77
C GLN A 203 -10.42 27.18 -9.23
N VAL A 204 -9.51 26.24 -9.57
CA VAL A 204 -9.58 24.85 -9.09
C VAL A 204 -9.42 24.71 -7.57
N ILE A 205 -8.91 25.73 -6.88
CA ILE A 205 -8.82 25.77 -5.41
C ILE A 205 -10.22 25.66 -4.80
N ASP A 206 -11.22 26.28 -5.47
CA ASP A 206 -12.57 26.40 -4.94
C ASP A 206 -13.54 25.32 -5.50
N ASP A 207 -13.18 24.66 -6.63
CA ASP A 207 -14.09 23.74 -7.28
C ASP A 207 -13.51 22.32 -7.55
N PHE A 208 -12.39 22.20 -8.24
CA PHE A 208 -11.87 20.88 -8.66
C PHE A 208 -11.11 20.18 -7.52
N ILE A 209 -10.19 20.88 -6.87
CA ILE A 209 -9.35 20.30 -5.80
C ILE A 209 -10.23 19.81 -4.64
N PRO A 210 -11.14 20.60 -4.05
CA PRO A 210 -11.96 20.15 -2.93
C PRO A 210 -12.87 18.97 -3.24
N TYR A 211 -13.37 18.87 -4.48
CA TYR A 211 -14.36 17.85 -4.84
C TYR A 211 -13.79 16.61 -5.52
N CYS A 212 -12.67 16.75 -6.26
CA CYS A 212 -12.13 15.65 -7.06
C CYS A 212 -10.80 15.10 -6.52
N ILE A 213 -9.96 15.96 -5.96
CA ILE A 213 -8.59 15.61 -5.56
C ILE A 213 -8.48 15.36 -4.07
N GLN A 214 -8.97 16.29 -3.26
CA GLN A 214 -8.85 16.21 -1.81
C GLN A 214 -9.48 14.94 -1.22
N PRO A 215 -10.68 14.48 -1.62
CA PRO A 215 -11.27 13.26 -1.08
C PRO A 215 -10.38 12.03 -1.30
N TYR A 216 -9.79 11.95 -2.48
CA TYR A 216 -8.85 10.88 -2.81
C TYR A 216 -7.57 10.97 -1.97
N CYS A 217 -6.99 12.15 -1.87
CA CYS A 217 -5.77 12.39 -1.10
C CYS A 217 -5.98 12.16 0.40
N GLU A 218 -7.11 12.61 0.94
CA GLU A 218 -7.45 12.41 2.37
C GLU A 218 -7.56 10.94 2.73
N TRP A 219 -8.06 10.09 1.83
CA TRP A 219 -8.06 8.66 2.06
C TRP A 219 -6.66 8.06 2.21
N TRP A 220 -5.71 8.55 1.42
CA TRP A 220 -4.32 8.11 1.51
C TRP A 220 -3.52 8.84 2.58
N GLY A 221 -4.15 9.76 3.31
CA GLY A 221 -3.48 10.62 4.27
C GLY A 221 -2.49 11.60 3.63
N TRP A 222 -2.72 11.99 2.38
CA TRP A 222 -1.85 12.87 1.60
C TRP A 222 -2.26 14.34 1.68
N PRO A 223 -1.46 15.24 2.30
CA PRO A 223 -1.69 16.68 2.20
C PRO A 223 -1.53 17.14 0.75
N VAL A 224 -2.58 17.74 0.18
CA VAL A 224 -2.63 18.09 -1.25
C VAL A 224 -1.49 19.03 -1.68
N TYR A 225 -1.11 19.99 -0.83
CA TYR A 225 -0.05 20.97 -1.11
C TYR A 225 1.34 20.60 -0.58
N GLU A 226 1.51 19.40 -0.02
CA GLU A 226 2.82 18.91 0.43
C GLU A 226 3.24 17.66 -0.35
N THR A 227 2.26 16.86 -0.79
CA THR A 227 2.49 15.59 -1.48
C THR A 227 2.87 15.84 -2.94
N SER A 228 3.93 15.19 -3.39
CA SER A 228 4.36 15.24 -4.79
C SER A 228 3.29 14.71 -5.74
N ILE A 229 3.12 15.37 -6.88
CA ILE A 229 2.26 14.89 -7.97
C ILE A 229 2.60 13.47 -8.41
N MET A 230 3.84 13.05 -8.20
CA MET A 230 4.32 11.70 -8.51
C MET A 230 3.66 10.60 -7.67
N ALA A 231 3.09 10.91 -6.50
CA ALA A 231 2.30 9.97 -5.74
C ALA A 231 0.94 9.68 -6.40
N LEU A 232 0.36 10.68 -7.06
CA LEU A 232 -1.01 10.64 -7.59
C LEU A 232 -1.05 10.23 -9.07
N MET A 233 -0.40 10.96 -9.97
CA MET A 233 -0.57 10.82 -11.41
C MET A 233 -0.25 9.42 -11.97
N PRO A 234 0.85 8.75 -11.59
CA PRO A 234 1.10 7.40 -12.07
C PRO A 234 0.04 6.38 -11.63
N SER A 235 -0.57 6.59 -10.45
CA SER A 235 -1.58 5.68 -9.91
C SER A 235 -2.97 5.87 -10.52
N LEU A 236 -3.27 7.02 -11.12
CA LEU A 236 -4.56 7.32 -11.73
C LEU A 236 -4.73 6.70 -13.12
N GLN A 237 -3.64 6.41 -13.80
CA GLN A 237 -3.63 5.95 -15.19
C GLN A 237 -3.98 4.48 -15.38
N ASN A 238 -3.89 3.68 -14.32
CA ASN A 238 -4.02 2.23 -14.40
C ASN A 238 -4.92 1.65 -13.31
N SER A 239 -5.90 2.39 -12.85
CA SER A 239 -6.70 2.03 -11.67
C SER A 239 -7.71 0.92 -11.92
N SER A 240 -7.25 -0.29 -12.22
CA SER A 240 -8.04 -1.51 -12.01
C SER A 240 -7.80 -2.03 -10.59
N ARG A 241 -8.31 -1.30 -9.60
CA ARG A 241 -8.20 -1.69 -8.20
C ARG A 241 -9.15 -2.82 -7.88
N ILE A 242 -8.62 -3.83 -7.20
CA ILE A 242 -9.40 -4.88 -6.58
C ILE A 242 -9.44 -4.60 -5.09
N GLU A 243 -10.54 -4.10 -4.60
CA GLU A 243 -10.69 -3.75 -3.18
C GLU A 243 -10.93 -4.97 -2.31
N TRP A 244 -11.50 -6.03 -2.88
CA TRP A 244 -11.74 -7.30 -2.19
C TRP A 244 -11.32 -8.46 -3.09
N PRO A 245 -10.06 -8.90 -2.99
CA PRO A 245 -9.63 -10.11 -3.69
C PRO A 245 -10.32 -11.35 -3.11
N ARG A 246 -10.59 -12.35 -3.94
CA ARG A 246 -11.27 -13.61 -3.56
C ARG A 246 -10.62 -14.29 -2.36
N GLY A 247 -9.30 -14.35 -2.34
CA GLY A 247 -8.53 -14.95 -1.26
C GLY A 247 -8.28 -14.01 -0.07
N GLY A 248 -8.82 -12.78 -0.11
CA GLY A 248 -8.49 -11.71 0.83
C GLY A 248 -7.17 -11.02 0.50
N ILE A 249 -6.96 -9.85 1.14
CA ILE A 249 -5.77 -9.02 0.87
C ILE A 249 -4.46 -9.71 1.24
N GLY A 250 -4.48 -10.58 2.24
CA GLY A 250 -3.33 -11.33 2.73
C GLY A 250 -3.05 -12.64 1.99
N ALA A 251 -3.79 -12.99 0.93
CA ALA A 251 -3.61 -14.26 0.21
C ALA A 251 -2.15 -14.48 -0.21
N LEU A 252 -1.54 -13.47 -0.82
CA LEU A 252 -0.17 -13.53 -1.30
C LEU A 252 0.85 -13.66 -0.17
N THR A 253 0.71 -12.87 0.88
CA THR A 253 1.63 -12.89 2.03
C THR A 253 1.48 -14.18 2.85
N ARG A 254 0.26 -14.71 3.01
CA ARG A 254 0.04 -16.02 3.63
C ARG A 254 0.72 -17.15 2.85
N LYS A 255 0.56 -17.14 1.51
CA LYS A 255 1.21 -18.15 0.66
C LYS A 255 2.73 -18.07 0.78
N LEU A 256 3.31 -16.89 0.68
CA LEU A 256 4.75 -16.69 0.86
C LEU A 256 5.22 -17.10 2.27
N GLY A 257 4.51 -16.67 3.31
CA GLY A 257 4.85 -17.03 4.69
C GLY A 257 4.80 -18.52 4.98
N SER A 258 3.93 -19.28 4.25
CA SER A 258 3.85 -20.74 4.41
C SER A 258 4.99 -21.51 3.77
N ILE A 259 5.75 -20.92 2.84
CA ILE A 259 6.82 -21.60 2.10
C ILE A 259 8.23 -21.01 2.39
N LEU A 260 8.30 -19.83 2.98
CA LEU A 260 9.57 -19.15 3.27
C LEU A 260 10.02 -19.38 4.73
N PRO A 261 11.34 -19.32 5.01
CA PRO A 261 11.90 -19.53 6.34
C PRO A 261 11.72 -18.32 7.26
N VAL A 262 10.47 -17.95 7.57
CA VAL A 262 10.14 -16.83 8.45
C VAL A 262 10.29 -17.26 9.91
N GLN A 263 11.02 -16.45 10.68
CA GLN A 263 11.16 -16.55 12.13
C GLN A 263 10.33 -15.43 12.76
N ASN A 264 9.08 -15.74 13.09
CA ASN A 264 8.19 -14.84 13.84
C ASN A 264 8.67 -14.66 15.28
N ASN A 265 8.17 -13.63 15.97
CA ASN A 265 8.59 -13.25 17.33
C ASN A 265 10.11 -13.02 17.45
N THR A 266 10.75 -12.64 16.35
CA THR A 266 12.20 -12.39 16.29
C THR A 266 12.43 -10.90 16.08
N THR A 267 12.81 -10.20 17.15
CA THR A 267 12.91 -8.73 17.15
C THR A 267 14.34 -8.28 16.89
N VAL A 268 14.62 -7.71 15.75
CA VAL A 268 15.89 -7.04 15.47
C VAL A 268 15.99 -5.77 16.30
N ARG A 269 17.07 -5.67 17.08
CA ARG A 269 17.34 -4.52 17.94
C ARG A 269 18.13 -3.44 17.20
N TYR A 270 19.18 -3.85 16.52
CA TYR A 270 19.97 -2.97 15.66
C TYR A 270 20.89 -3.76 14.73
N VAL A 271 21.31 -3.09 13.66
CA VAL A 271 22.32 -3.52 12.69
C VAL A 271 23.54 -2.63 12.86
N THR A 272 24.71 -3.22 13.07
CA THR A 272 25.97 -2.47 13.29
C THR A 272 26.47 -1.83 11.99
N PRO A 273 27.40 -0.87 12.07
CA PRO A 273 28.23 -0.46 10.94
C PRO A 273 28.96 -1.66 10.28
N PRO A 274 29.41 -1.56 9.03
CA PRO A 274 30.07 -2.65 8.34
C PRO A 274 31.45 -2.99 8.95
N ASP A 275 31.79 -4.28 8.98
CA ASP A 275 33.14 -4.75 9.28
C ASP A 275 34.12 -4.44 8.13
N SER A 276 35.41 -4.79 8.28
CA SER A 276 36.44 -4.62 7.24
C SER A 276 36.15 -5.37 5.93
N LYS A 277 35.21 -6.32 5.95
CA LYS A 277 34.75 -7.08 4.77
C LYS A 277 33.45 -6.54 4.20
N GLY A 278 32.92 -5.43 4.74
CA GLY A 278 31.67 -4.82 4.32
C GLY A 278 30.41 -5.55 4.82
N ARG A 279 30.52 -6.40 5.85
CA ARG A 279 29.40 -7.15 6.41
C ARG A 279 28.88 -6.47 7.67
N HIS A 280 27.58 -6.56 7.91
CA HIS A 280 26.91 -6.02 9.07
C HIS A 280 26.53 -7.13 10.05
N THR A 281 26.65 -6.87 11.35
CA THR A 281 26.16 -7.77 12.39
C THR A 281 24.77 -7.32 12.83
N ILE A 282 23.83 -8.24 12.83
CA ILE A 282 22.46 -8.05 13.30
C ILE A 282 22.38 -8.53 14.74
N HIS A 283 21.94 -7.66 15.66
CA HIS A 283 21.62 -7.98 17.03
C HIS A 283 20.11 -8.13 17.17
N TYR A 284 19.65 -9.27 17.67
CA TYR A 284 18.21 -9.55 17.75
C TYR A 284 17.85 -10.33 19.02
N LEU A 285 16.58 -10.34 19.36
CA LEU A 285 15.96 -11.23 20.34
C LEU A 285 15.26 -12.36 19.57
N ASP A 286 15.55 -13.59 19.93
CA ASP A 286 14.86 -14.76 19.41
C ASP A 286 13.46 -14.92 20.07
N PRO A 287 12.63 -15.89 19.66
CA PRO A 287 11.31 -16.11 20.26
C PRO A 287 11.32 -16.38 21.78
N ASN A 288 12.45 -16.79 22.34
CA ASN A 288 12.63 -16.99 23.79
C ASN A 288 13.14 -15.73 24.50
N LEU A 289 13.21 -14.58 23.80
CA LEU A 289 13.78 -13.31 24.26
C LEU A 289 15.27 -13.38 24.57
N GLU A 290 15.99 -14.40 24.08
CA GLU A 290 17.43 -14.49 24.20
C GLU A 290 18.13 -13.58 23.18
N ARG A 291 19.21 -12.94 23.63
CA ARG A 291 20.04 -12.09 22.77
C ARG A 291 20.91 -12.96 21.86
N LYS A 292 20.79 -12.73 20.57
CA LYS A 292 21.55 -13.42 19.52
C LYS A 292 22.18 -12.42 18.56
N THR A 293 23.19 -12.89 17.84
CA THR A 293 23.84 -12.12 16.77
C THR A 293 24.05 -13.01 15.54
N ILE A 294 23.99 -12.39 14.36
CA ILE A 294 24.33 -13.04 13.09
C ILE A 294 24.99 -12.03 12.16
N THR A 295 25.98 -12.48 11.39
CA THR A 295 26.73 -11.64 10.43
C THR A 295 26.62 -12.24 9.03
N PRO A 296 25.54 -11.99 8.28
CA PRO A 296 25.36 -12.50 6.93
C PRO A 296 26.19 -11.71 5.92
N ASP A 297 26.28 -12.20 4.68
CA ASP A 297 26.86 -11.46 3.55
C ASP A 297 25.97 -10.28 3.15
N ILE A 298 24.65 -10.42 3.28
CA ILE A 298 23.63 -9.45 2.86
C ILE A 298 22.62 -9.25 3.98
N VAL A 299 22.34 -7.99 4.28
CA VAL A 299 21.25 -7.57 5.16
C VAL A 299 20.25 -6.77 4.34
N VAL A 300 18.99 -7.17 4.34
CA VAL A 300 17.89 -6.40 3.74
C VAL A 300 16.98 -5.90 4.85
N VAL A 301 16.84 -4.58 4.97
CA VAL A 301 15.88 -3.95 5.89
C VAL A 301 14.61 -3.65 5.10
N ALA A 302 13.55 -4.41 5.38
CA ALA A 302 12.24 -4.31 4.75
C ALA A 302 11.16 -3.88 5.77
N THR A 303 11.54 -3.03 6.72
CA THR A 303 10.65 -2.38 7.69
C THR A 303 10.11 -1.08 7.11
N GLU A 304 9.17 -0.45 7.79
CA GLU A 304 8.71 0.90 7.45
C GLU A 304 9.85 1.92 7.59
N ALA A 305 9.84 2.95 6.73
CA ALA A 305 10.90 3.97 6.70
C ALA A 305 11.13 4.68 8.04
N LYS A 306 10.06 4.91 8.83
CA LYS A 306 10.12 5.55 10.16
C LYS A 306 10.94 4.77 11.21
N TYR A 307 11.34 3.54 10.89
CA TYR A 307 12.16 2.70 11.78
C TYR A 307 13.60 2.51 11.31
N LEU A 308 13.98 3.05 10.15
CA LEU A 308 15.31 2.82 9.57
C LEU A 308 16.43 3.31 10.49
N ASP A 309 16.29 4.52 11.04
CA ASP A 309 17.23 5.13 11.98
C ASP A 309 17.28 4.42 13.36
N LYS A 310 16.23 3.69 13.70
CA LYS A 310 16.15 2.89 14.94
C LYS A 310 16.75 1.51 14.79
N VAL A 311 16.68 0.95 13.58
CA VAL A 311 17.17 -0.40 13.28
C VAL A 311 18.62 -0.36 12.80
N VAL A 312 19.05 0.68 12.09
CA VAL A 312 20.39 0.78 11.51
C VAL A 312 21.18 1.86 12.24
N GLN A 313 22.30 1.48 12.87
CA GLN A 313 23.11 2.40 13.65
C GLN A 313 23.84 3.47 12.83
N GLU A 314 24.16 3.16 11.56
CA GLU A 314 24.84 4.09 10.67
C GLU A 314 24.22 4.05 9.27
N LEU A 315 23.46 5.07 8.94
CA LEU A 315 22.90 5.30 7.61
C LEU A 315 23.84 6.19 6.80
N THR A 316 23.95 5.96 5.50
CA THR A 316 24.61 6.93 4.63
C THR A 316 23.83 8.25 4.62
N PRO A 317 24.46 9.39 4.25
CA PRO A 317 23.75 10.67 4.20
C PRO A 317 22.50 10.65 3.32
N LYS A 318 22.46 9.84 2.27
CA LYS A 318 21.29 9.68 1.39
C LYS A 318 20.18 8.87 2.05
N GLN A 319 20.54 7.78 2.71
CA GLN A 319 19.62 6.93 3.45
C GLN A 319 19.00 7.65 4.65
N ASP A 320 19.83 8.40 5.41
CA ASP A 320 19.39 9.21 6.54
C ASP A 320 18.42 10.31 6.11
N ARG A 321 18.73 11.02 5.01
CA ARG A 321 17.84 12.02 4.43
C ARG A 321 16.51 11.41 3.99
N LEU A 322 16.53 10.25 3.31
CA LEU A 322 15.31 9.57 2.90
C LEU A 322 14.46 9.17 4.12
N ALA A 323 15.07 8.58 5.15
CA ALA A 323 14.39 8.18 6.37
C ALA A 323 13.74 9.36 7.10
N LYS A 324 14.46 10.47 7.24
CA LYS A 324 13.96 11.69 7.88
C LYS A 324 12.85 12.39 7.11
N ASN A 325 12.85 12.27 5.79
CA ASN A 325 11.83 12.85 4.91
C ASN A 325 10.69 11.89 4.62
N SER A 326 10.66 10.74 5.27
CA SER A 326 9.54 9.80 5.19
C SER A 326 8.49 10.17 6.23
N PHE A 327 7.37 10.69 5.77
CA PHE A 327 6.26 11.13 6.62
C PHE A 327 5.14 10.09 6.63
N HIS A 328 4.48 9.96 7.78
CA HIS A 328 3.38 9.03 7.97
C HIS A 328 2.17 9.77 8.55
N SER A 329 1.01 9.54 7.96
CA SER A 329 -0.25 10.10 8.43
C SER A 329 -0.94 9.18 9.41
N LYS A 330 -1.72 9.76 10.32
CA LYS A 330 -2.60 9.02 11.23
C LYS A 330 -4.02 9.01 10.69
N GLU A 331 -4.67 7.88 10.82
CA GLU A 331 -6.07 7.66 10.48
C GLU A 331 -6.75 6.92 11.62
N ALA A 332 -7.99 7.27 11.91
CA ALA A 332 -8.83 6.51 12.83
C ALA A 332 -9.91 5.76 12.05
N VAL A 333 -10.07 4.49 12.33
CA VAL A 333 -11.00 3.60 11.63
C VAL A 333 -11.98 2.97 12.60
N VAL A 334 -13.23 2.91 12.17
CA VAL A 334 -14.32 2.24 12.89
C VAL A 334 -15.01 1.27 11.93
N CYS A 335 -15.24 0.05 12.38
CA CYS A 335 -16.06 -0.95 11.71
C CYS A 335 -17.30 -1.26 12.57
N TYR A 336 -18.48 -0.95 12.05
CA TYR A 336 -19.76 -1.32 12.65
C TYR A 336 -20.15 -2.68 12.10
N ILE A 337 -20.08 -3.73 12.90
CA ILE A 337 -20.46 -5.09 12.52
C ILE A 337 -21.97 -5.23 12.65
N LEU A 338 -22.61 -5.72 11.61
CA LEU A 338 -24.06 -5.75 11.50
C LEU A 338 -24.62 -7.16 11.73
N ASP A 339 -25.83 -7.23 12.28
CA ASP A 339 -26.64 -8.43 12.25
C ASP A 339 -26.94 -8.81 10.77
N ASP A 340 -26.82 -10.10 10.43
CA ASP A 340 -26.98 -10.63 9.06
C ASP A 340 -28.29 -10.20 8.38
N LYS A 341 -29.37 -10.09 9.13
CA LYS A 341 -30.68 -9.68 8.57
C LYS A 341 -30.69 -8.24 8.04
N TYR A 342 -29.74 -7.39 8.48
CA TYR A 342 -29.58 -6.02 8.04
C TYR A 342 -28.32 -5.82 7.17
N ALA A 343 -27.66 -6.92 6.81
CA ALA A 343 -26.45 -6.90 6.02
C ALA A 343 -26.65 -6.22 4.66
N PRO A 344 -25.67 -5.47 4.16
CA PRO A 344 -25.67 -5.03 2.79
C PRO A 344 -25.65 -6.26 1.88
N LYS A 345 -26.52 -6.27 0.83
CA LYS A 345 -26.63 -7.41 -0.09
C LYS A 345 -25.52 -7.43 -1.14
N LYS A 346 -24.87 -6.32 -1.34
CA LYS A 346 -23.76 -6.13 -2.26
C LYS A 346 -22.79 -5.08 -1.71
N MET A 347 -21.57 -5.08 -2.21
CA MET A 347 -20.62 -4.01 -1.91
C MET A 347 -21.19 -2.71 -2.46
N GLU A 348 -21.36 -1.77 -1.56
CA GLU A 348 -21.79 -0.44 -1.92
C GLU A 348 -20.61 0.53 -1.91
N SER A 349 -20.84 1.64 -2.51
CA SER A 349 -19.93 2.71 -2.84
C SER A 349 -19.06 3.16 -1.69
N MET A 350 -17.86 3.53 -2.02
CA MET A 350 -17.09 4.42 -1.17
C MET A 350 -17.71 5.82 -1.23
N SER A 351 -18.14 6.32 -0.09
CA SER A 351 -18.69 7.65 0.04
C SER A 351 -17.62 8.59 0.63
N TYR A 352 -17.42 9.72 -0.03
CA TYR A 352 -16.54 10.79 0.44
C TYR A 352 -17.38 12.01 0.81
N THR A 353 -17.11 12.59 1.97
CA THR A 353 -17.71 13.86 2.38
C THR A 353 -16.67 14.97 2.41
N VAL A 354 -16.94 16.09 1.76
CA VAL A 354 -16.01 17.22 1.66
C VAL A 354 -16.78 18.54 1.76
N ASN A 355 -16.30 19.45 2.61
CA ASN A 355 -16.74 20.85 2.67
C ASN A 355 -18.29 21.06 2.68
N HIS A 356 -19.01 20.18 3.35
CA HIS A 356 -20.46 20.29 3.42
C HIS A 356 -20.88 21.36 4.45
N PRO A 357 -21.89 22.21 4.18
CA PRO A 357 -22.34 23.23 5.11
C PRO A 357 -23.00 22.67 6.38
N ASP A 358 -23.54 21.45 6.34
CA ASP A 358 -23.98 20.73 7.52
C ASP A 358 -22.77 20.27 8.35
N PRO A 359 -22.63 20.68 9.61
CA PRO A 359 -21.48 20.33 10.45
C PRO A 359 -21.27 18.81 10.60
N ILE A 360 -22.33 18.01 10.51
CA ILE A 360 -22.23 16.54 10.54
C ILE A 360 -21.57 16.03 9.26
N LYS A 361 -21.92 16.62 8.12
CA LYS A 361 -21.42 16.25 6.79
C LYS A 361 -20.12 16.97 6.40
N ALA A 362 -19.73 17.99 7.14
CA ALA A 362 -18.49 18.74 6.92
C ALA A 362 -17.22 17.92 7.26
N LYS A 363 -17.38 16.72 7.82
CA LYS A 363 -16.29 15.84 8.18
C LYS A 363 -15.78 15.12 6.94
N THR A 364 -14.50 15.29 6.61
CA THR A 364 -13.87 14.57 5.51
C THR A 364 -13.61 13.11 5.91
N THR A 365 -14.28 12.20 5.25
CA THR A 365 -14.33 10.79 5.68
C THR A 365 -14.52 9.86 4.49
N VAL A 366 -14.20 8.60 4.69
CA VAL A 366 -14.48 7.52 3.75
C VAL A 366 -15.32 6.45 4.43
N CYS A 367 -16.40 6.05 3.78
CA CYS A 367 -17.32 5.04 4.30
C CYS A 367 -17.57 3.96 3.25
N MET A 368 -17.55 2.70 3.67
CA MET A 368 -17.76 1.54 2.79
C MET A 368 -18.59 0.47 3.49
N ALA A 369 -19.63 -0.02 2.79
CA ALA A 369 -20.44 -1.15 3.25
C ALA A 369 -19.95 -2.45 2.61
N THR A 370 -19.73 -3.48 3.41
CA THR A 370 -19.27 -4.79 2.98
C THR A 370 -20.28 -5.86 3.38
N PRO A 371 -20.75 -6.69 2.43
CA PRO A 371 -21.61 -7.83 2.73
C PRO A 371 -20.81 -8.95 3.43
N ARG A 372 -21.52 -9.95 3.98
CA ARG A 372 -20.88 -11.16 4.52
C ARG A 372 -20.04 -11.87 3.44
N VAL A 373 -18.85 -12.29 3.83
CA VAL A 373 -17.93 -13.06 2.99
C VAL A 373 -17.53 -14.34 3.74
N ASP A 374 -18.29 -15.41 3.55
CA ASP A 374 -18.21 -16.63 4.37
C ASP A 374 -16.84 -17.32 4.33
N HIS A 375 -16.23 -17.45 3.15
CA HIS A 375 -14.92 -18.12 3.01
C HIS A 375 -13.76 -17.35 3.64
N LEU A 376 -13.92 -16.03 3.85
CA LEU A 376 -12.97 -15.18 4.59
C LEU A 376 -13.37 -14.99 6.06
N LYS A 377 -14.55 -15.52 6.45
CA LYS A 377 -15.14 -15.33 7.79
C LYS A 377 -15.35 -13.84 8.15
N PHE A 378 -15.60 -13.00 7.15
CA PHE A 378 -15.93 -11.59 7.37
C PHE A 378 -17.43 -11.45 7.60
N PRO A 379 -17.87 -10.91 8.76
CA PRO A 379 -19.25 -10.54 8.97
C PRO A 379 -19.62 -9.32 8.11
N PRO A 380 -20.91 -9.10 7.86
CA PRO A 380 -21.33 -7.86 7.19
C PRO A 380 -20.99 -6.66 8.08
N HIS A 381 -20.46 -5.60 7.47
CA HIS A 381 -20.05 -4.42 8.23
C HIS A 381 -20.08 -3.14 7.39
N VAL A 382 -20.13 -2.03 8.11
CA VAL A 382 -19.85 -0.71 7.54
C VAL A 382 -18.55 -0.21 8.17
N ARG A 383 -17.55 -0.01 7.32
CA ARG A 383 -16.27 0.56 7.69
C ARG A 383 -16.28 2.06 7.46
N PHE A 384 -15.72 2.78 8.40
CA PHE A 384 -15.62 4.21 8.36
C PHE A 384 -14.19 4.63 8.72
N ALA A 385 -13.58 5.49 7.90
CA ALA A 385 -12.26 6.01 8.16
C ALA A 385 -12.32 7.55 8.26
N LEU A 386 -11.80 8.08 9.35
CA LEU A 386 -11.56 9.50 9.51
C LEU A 386 -10.27 9.84 8.80
N SER A 387 -10.31 10.85 7.95
CA SER A 387 -9.14 11.36 7.27
C SER A 387 -8.08 11.92 8.23
N ARG A 388 -6.91 12.20 7.68
CA ARG A 388 -5.83 12.89 8.37
C ARG A 388 -6.29 14.21 8.98
N SER A 389 -7.12 14.96 8.29
CA SER A 389 -7.61 16.27 8.76
C SER A 389 -8.72 16.15 9.81
N GLU A 390 -9.50 15.06 9.80
CA GLU A 390 -10.60 14.83 10.74
C GLU A 390 -10.15 14.12 12.03
N THR A 391 -9.14 13.25 11.95
CA THR A 391 -8.64 12.52 13.13
C THR A 391 -8.28 13.45 14.32
N PRO A 392 -7.56 14.56 14.14
CA PRO A 392 -7.31 15.50 15.23
C PRO A 392 -8.58 16.18 15.76
N LYS A 393 -9.56 16.47 14.90
CA LYS A 393 -10.83 17.08 15.31
C LYS A 393 -11.63 16.13 16.19
N TRP A 394 -11.70 14.85 15.82
CA TRP A 394 -12.27 13.82 16.67
C TRP A 394 -11.54 13.73 18.01
N GLN A 395 -10.21 13.67 18.04
CA GLN A 395 -9.42 13.58 19.28
C GLN A 395 -9.70 14.73 20.25
N ASN A 396 -10.07 15.90 19.72
CA ASN A 396 -10.40 17.10 20.51
C ASN A 396 -11.91 17.24 20.83
N SER A 397 -12.79 16.39 20.29
CA SER A 397 -14.24 16.50 20.47
C SER A 397 -14.70 16.00 21.84
N GLY A 398 -13.98 15.06 22.43
CA GLY A 398 -14.39 14.32 23.62
C GLY A 398 -15.31 13.14 23.34
N ASP A 399 -15.72 12.91 22.09
CA ASP A 399 -16.55 11.77 21.68
C ASP A 399 -15.70 10.51 21.52
N THR A 400 -16.31 9.34 21.67
CA THR A 400 -15.71 8.10 21.17
C THR A 400 -15.67 8.14 19.63
N VAL A 401 -14.73 7.40 19.00
CA VAL A 401 -14.62 7.42 17.53
C VAL A 401 -15.87 6.86 16.87
N GLU A 402 -16.50 5.87 17.49
CA GLU A 402 -17.76 5.28 17.03
C GLU A 402 -18.94 6.24 17.11
N ASP A 403 -19.02 7.10 18.13
CA ASP A 403 -20.09 8.09 18.24
C ASP A 403 -19.84 9.27 17.29
N TYR A 404 -18.59 9.65 17.12
CA TYR A 404 -18.20 10.69 16.16
C TYR A 404 -18.51 10.30 14.70
N CYS A 405 -18.30 9.03 14.33
CA CYS A 405 -18.49 8.54 12.97
C CYS A 405 -19.92 8.08 12.65
N PHE A 406 -20.71 7.64 13.65
CA PHE A 406 -22.02 7.02 13.40
C PHE A 406 -23.02 7.90 12.63
N PRO A 407 -23.17 9.20 12.90
CA PRO A 407 -24.07 10.07 12.14
C PRO A 407 -23.76 10.09 10.64
N LEU A 408 -22.47 10.04 10.28
CA LEU A 408 -22.02 10.01 8.89
C LEU A 408 -22.22 8.65 8.25
N ALA A 409 -21.94 7.57 8.98
CA ALA A 409 -22.21 6.21 8.52
C ALA A 409 -23.70 6.01 8.22
N LYS A 410 -24.59 6.53 9.08
CA LYS A 410 -26.03 6.54 8.86
C LYS A 410 -26.45 7.39 7.66
N HIS A 411 -25.77 8.53 7.43
CA HIS A 411 -26.04 9.37 6.28
C HIS A 411 -25.67 8.67 4.97
N SER A 412 -24.44 8.11 4.89
CA SER A 412 -23.94 7.39 3.72
C SER A 412 -24.76 6.11 3.44
N PHE A 413 -25.22 5.45 4.50
CA PHE A 413 -25.97 4.20 4.44
C PHE A 413 -27.24 4.28 5.29
N PRO A 414 -28.39 4.74 4.74
CA PRO A 414 -29.63 4.96 5.49
C PRO A 414 -30.19 3.73 6.20
N PHE A 415 -29.78 2.53 5.82
CA PHE A 415 -30.13 1.29 6.55
C PHE A 415 -29.44 1.17 7.90
N MET A 416 -28.39 1.96 8.16
CA MET A 416 -27.65 1.95 9.43
C MET A 416 -28.51 2.46 10.58
N LYS A 417 -28.69 1.62 11.60
CA LYS A 417 -29.27 1.99 12.89
C LYS A 417 -28.45 1.38 14.01
N ARG A 418 -28.43 2.00 15.18
CA ARG A 418 -27.68 1.47 16.33
C ARG A 418 -28.10 0.06 16.70
N GLU A 419 -29.42 -0.25 16.66
CA GLU A 419 -29.95 -1.59 16.94
C GLU A 419 -29.58 -2.65 15.91
N HIS A 420 -29.01 -2.27 14.77
CA HIS A 420 -28.50 -3.21 13.75
C HIS A 420 -27.03 -3.60 13.99
N VAL A 421 -26.33 -2.84 14.85
CA VAL A 421 -24.91 -3.06 15.15
C VAL A 421 -24.79 -4.05 16.29
N ILE A 422 -24.13 -5.18 16.05
CA ILE A 422 -23.92 -6.23 17.04
C ILE A 422 -22.54 -6.17 17.70
N ASP A 423 -21.58 -5.51 17.05
CA ASP A 423 -20.23 -5.30 17.57
C ASP A 423 -19.57 -4.10 16.88
N ILE A 424 -18.55 -3.53 17.51
CA ILE A 424 -17.78 -2.41 16.97
C ILE A 424 -16.30 -2.70 17.15
N VAL A 425 -15.56 -2.56 16.07
CA VAL A 425 -14.10 -2.63 16.08
C VAL A 425 -13.55 -1.27 15.66
N ASN A 426 -12.66 -0.71 16.46
CA ASN A 426 -11.97 0.53 16.11
C ASN A 426 -10.47 0.40 16.32
N TYR A 427 -9.70 1.18 15.57
CA TYR A 427 -8.25 1.27 15.69
C TYR A 427 -7.74 2.57 15.07
N THR A 428 -6.52 2.94 15.42
CA THR A 428 -5.79 4.01 14.75
C THR A 428 -4.57 3.41 14.06
N CYS A 429 -4.29 3.82 12.84
CA CYS A 429 -3.04 3.53 12.14
C CYS A 429 -2.23 4.81 11.97
N ASP A 430 -0.90 4.70 12.02
CA ASP A 430 0.05 5.79 11.85
C ASP A 430 1.12 5.44 10.81
N ASP A 431 0.75 4.60 9.84
CA ASP A 431 1.64 3.96 8.89
C ASP A 431 1.32 4.28 7.42
N LEU A 432 0.41 5.24 7.17
CA LEU A 432 0.12 5.73 5.83
C LEU A 432 1.22 6.68 5.38
N ILE A 433 2.10 6.18 4.51
CA ILE A 433 3.18 7.02 3.98
C ILE A 433 2.65 8.01 2.95
N TYR A 434 3.10 9.26 3.05
CA TYR A 434 2.99 10.21 1.95
C TYR A 434 4.36 10.65 1.46
N ILE A 435 4.41 11.04 0.20
CA ILE A 435 5.63 11.30 -0.56
C ILE A 435 5.72 12.80 -0.81
N PRO A 436 6.49 13.58 -0.03
CA PRO A 436 6.61 15.01 -0.23
C PRO A 436 7.36 15.34 -1.52
N VAL A 437 7.22 16.57 -1.99
CA VAL A 437 7.96 17.09 -3.16
C VAL A 437 9.47 16.92 -2.96
N GLY A 438 10.15 16.39 -3.95
CA GLY A 438 11.58 16.07 -3.93
C GLY A 438 11.96 14.72 -3.32
N TYR A 439 11.02 14.00 -2.74
CA TYR A 439 11.27 12.68 -2.13
C TYR A 439 11.58 11.60 -3.17
N VAL A 440 10.91 11.65 -4.33
CA VAL A 440 11.13 10.67 -5.41
C VAL A 440 12.55 10.75 -5.97
N LYS A 441 13.14 11.94 -5.99
CA LYS A 441 14.57 12.12 -6.32
C LYS A 441 15.48 11.45 -5.30
N GLN A 442 15.12 11.52 -4.01
CA GLN A 442 15.88 10.85 -2.94
C GLN A 442 15.74 9.32 -3.03
N MET A 443 14.56 8.79 -3.38
CA MET A 443 14.40 7.36 -3.69
C MET A 443 15.39 6.91 -4.75
N LYS A 444 15.46 7.64 -5.88
CA LYS A 444 16.39 7.33 -6.98
C LYS A 444 17.85 7.37 -6.53
N GLU A 445 18.23 8.32 -5.70
CA GLU A 445 19.60 8.41 -5.17
C GLU A 445 19.98 7.20 -4.32
N VAL A 446 19.08 6.73 -3.45
CA VAL A 446 19.29 5.53 -2.61
C VAL A 446 19.32 4.26 -3.45
N LEU A 447 18.43 4.12 -4.43
CA LEU A 447 18.42 2.98 -5.34
C LEU A 447 19.69 2.89 -6.19
N LEU A 448 20.20 4.03 -6.70
CA LEU A 448 21.47 4.10 -7.40
C LEU A 448 22.67 3.77 -6.49
N GLU A 449 22.62 4.13 -5.22
CA GLU A 449 23.64 3.72 -4.25
C GLU A 449 23.63 2.20 -4.03
N GLN A 450 22.44 1.63 -3.83
CA GLN A 450 22.27 0.18 -3.64
C GLN A 450 22.72 -0.62 -4.87
N SER A 451 22.44 -0.14 -6.06
CA SER A 451 22.81 -0.83 -7.31
C SER A 451 24.31 -0.99 -7.54
N LYS A 452 25.14 -0.28 -6.79
CA LYS A 452 26.61 -0.34 -6.86
C LYS A 452 27.24 -1.27 -5.84
N LYS A 453 26.45 -1.76 -4.87
CA LYS A 453 26.92 -2.60 -3.76
C LYS A 453 26.94 -4.07 -4.19
N LYS A 454 27.95 -4.80 -3.78
CA LYS A 454 28.01 -6.27 -3.91
C LYS A 454 27.60 -6.97 -2.62
N ARG A 455 27.89 -6.38 -1.47
CA ARG A 455 27.61 -6.89 -0.12
C ARG A 455 27.11 -5.78 0.78
N GLY A 456 26.59 -6.15 1.94
CA GLY A 456 26.24 -5.23 3.01
C GLY A 456 24.76 -4.98 3.15
N LEU A 457 24.40 -3.73 3.42
CA LEU A 457 23.05 -3.31 3.80
C LEU A 457 22.26 -2.77 2.61
N TYR A 458 21.02 -3.27 2.48
CA TYR A 458 20.05 -2.89 1.46
C TYR A 458 18.70 -2.59 2.09
N PHE A 459 17.85 -1.84 1.38
CA PHE A 459 16.51 -1.47 1.79
C PHE A 459 15.49 -1.85 0.73
N ALA A 460 14.32 -2.33 1.17
CA ALA A 460 13.16 -2.58 0.33
C ALA A 460 11.88 -2.12 1.03
N GLY A 461 10.94 -1.56 0.28
CA GLY A 461 9.66 -1.11 0.82
C GLY A 461 8.98 -0.12 -0.11
N GLU A 462 7.74 0.20 0.22
CA GLU A 462 6.95 1.19 -0.51
C GLU A 462 7.63 2.55 -0.60
N TYR A 463 8.37 2.93 0.46
CA TYR A 463 9.11 4.20 0.54
C TYR A 463 10.25 4.35 -0.49
N LEU A 464 10.53 3.31 -1.28
CA LEU A 464 11.50 3.31 -2.38
C LEU A 464 10.85 3.13 -3.76
N ALA A 465 9.53 2.94 -3.83
CA ALA A 465 8.89 2.57 -5.10
C ALA A 465 7.55 3.27 -5.34
N GLY A 466 6.75 3.52 -4.29
CA GLY A 466 5.42 4.14 -4.36
C GLY A 466 4.56 3.71 -3.18
N ALA A 467 3.59 4.54 -2.79
CA ALA A 467 2.83 4.40 -1.54
C ALA A 467 1.69 3.36 -1.65
N HIS A 468 1.95 2.13 -2.10
CA HIS A 468 0.96 1.06 -2.18
C HIS A 468 1.59 -0.35 -2.17
N THR A 469 0.76 -1.38 -1.97
CA THR A 469 1.19 -2.79 -1.82
C THR A 469 1.95 -3.33 -3.03
N GLY A 470 1.50 -2.98 -4.25
CA GLY A 470 2.17 -3.37 -5.50
C GLY A 470 3.57 -2.79 -5.62
N ALA A 471 3.75 -1.54 -5.21
CA ALA A 471 5.06 -0.88 -5.19
C ALA A 471 6.00 -1.52 -4.15
N ALA A 472 5.48 -1.88 -2.97
CA ALA A 472 6.26 -2.60 -1.97
C ALA A 472 6.74 -3.97 -2.50
N CYS A 473 5.88 -4.73 -3.19
CA CYS A 473 6.24 -5.98 -3.86
C CYS A 473 7.30 -5.77 -4.94
N SER A 474 7.09 -4.77 -5.81
CA SER A 474 8.02 -4.40 -6.88
C SER A 474 9.40 -4.03 -6.33
N SER A 475 9.45 -3.19 -5.28
CA SER A 475 10.69 -2.84 -4.58
C SER A 475 11.47 -4.07 -4.13
N GLY A 476 10.79 -5.06 -3.57
CA GLY A 476 11.41 -6.31 -3.13
C GLY A 476 12.02 -7.11 -4.29
N ARG A 477 11.25 -7.33 -5.35
CA ARG A 477 11.69 -8.10 -6.52
C ARG A 477 12.83 -7.41 -7.27
N GLU A 478 12.77 -6.08 -7.43
CA GLU A 478 13.84 -5.31 -8.06
C GLU A 478 15.13 -5.35 -7.23
N LEU A 479 15.00 -5.27 -5.90
CA LEU A 479 16.17 -5.42 -5.04
C LEU A 479 16.80 -6.81 -5.17
N ALA A 480 16.01 -7.88 -5.20
CA ALA A 480 16.53 -9.22 -5.40
C ALA A 480 17.30 -9.33 -6.72
N ARG A 481 16.77 -8.79 -7.83
CA ARG A 481 17.47 -8.72 -9.13
C ARG A 481 18.77 -7.93 -9.03
N THR A 482 18.75 -6.81 -8.32
CA THR A 482 19.94 -5.97 -8.08
C THR A 482 21.03 -6.74 -7.34
N ILE A 483 20.68 -7.42 -6.26
CA ILE A 483 21.61 -8.24 -5.47
C ILE A 483 22.16 -9.37 -6.32
N THR A 484 21.31 -10.15 -6.96
CA THR A 484 21.68 -11.32 -7.77
C THR A 484 22.65 -10.97 -8.89
N LYS A 485 22.45 -9.84 -9.57
CA LYS A 485 23.32 -9.35 -10.65
C LYS A 485 24.80 -9.22 -10.24
N HIS A 486 25.06 -9.02 -8.96
CA HIS A 486 26.43 -8.87 -8.44
C HIS A 486 27.06 -10.19 -7.96
N TRP A 487 26.28 -11.28 -7.91
CA TRP A 487 26.72 -12.56 -7.35
C TRP A 487 26.77 -13.69 -8.40
N ILE A 488 26.11 -13.50 -9.54
CA ILE A 488 26.13 -14.40 -10.70
C ILE A 488 27.02 -13.79 -11.79
#